data_c28e3bf41dcfb2e1dfa5f8df0280eadb
#
_entry.id   c28e3bf41dcfb2e1dfa5f8df0280eadb
#
_cell.length_a   1.000
_cell.length_b   1.000
_cell.length_c   1.000
_cell.angle_alpha   90.00
_cell.angle_beta   90.00
_cell.angle_gamma   90.00
#
_symmetry.space_group_name_H-M   'P 1'
#
loop_
_entity.id
_entity.type
_entity.pdbx_description
1 polymer ?
#
loop_
_entity_poly.entity_id
_entity_poly.type
_entity_poly.pdbx_seq_one_letter_code
_entity_poly.pdbx_strand_id
1 'polypeptide(L)'
;MKSSFGNFNSDAIPKRIFLDGSHTCASGKNSGIERVVRSLLSECGQWNEKDGLPRPQLVTHQAGRFYRVEQRVQKHFSRLALLESNLRRKLPSWYLKLANFLCNRVDSARLRKWFLPEAGHLGWFKLPHNIYDSLVRKTLPFVSEAIAPNEDDLYLLPDAYWTRRGVWTAAAAARQNGATIATVIYDLIPLTHPQYVGTKRMEGFKRYLHHAIEHSDLIIAISRTVQADVEAYIRDNRSSFSRVPASIRHFTLGAELSLVQGEVRPSVRSLFEPAPAADAPKNPYLMVATFDPRKNHHYLLDAFDLLWKTRDDLRLCLIGRVGSLCEDVVHRIRNHAAFDKQLFVFYDIKDAELQHCYQHCRGVVFPSIVEGFGLPIVESLWFGKRTFASNTPIHREVGQDDCVYFDLESPSSLATEIEKWERIAESKTNPLPTRRPTTWEESSRQLISSCLETHRELRRSKIVAHSHAA
;
A
#
# COMPACT_ATOMS: atom_id res chain seq x y z
N MET A 1 -3.59 -19.35 -27.03
CA MET A 1 -3.26 -18.06 -26.41
C MET A 1 -1.83 -17.72 -26.80
N LYS A 2 -1.63 -16.72 -27.67
CA LYS A 2 -0.29 -16.27 -28.09
C LYS A 2 0.35 -15.53 -26.92
N SER A 3 1.67 -15.69 -26.72
CA SER A 3 2.46 -15.05 -25.67
C SER A 3 2.12 -13.56 -25.58
N SER A 4 1.62 -13.11 -24.46
CA SER A 4 1.15 -11.75 -24.23
C SER A 4 2.28 -10.72 -24.04
N PHE A 5 3.51 -11.19 -23.95
CA PHE A 5 4.71 -10.38 -24.10
C PHE A 5 5.11 -10.46 -25.56
N GLY A 6 5.06 -9.37 -26.33
CA GLY A 6 5.39 -9.36 -27.77
C GLY A 6 6.68 -10.13 -28.08
N ASN A 7 6.91 -10.55 -29.35
CA ASN A 7 8.10 -11.28 -29.77
C ASN A 7 9.39 -10.56 -29.36
N PHE A 8 9.91 -10.91 -28.17
CA PHE A 8 11.18 -10.40 -27.67
C PHE A 8 12.33 -11.20 -28.29
N ASN A 9 13.27 -10.51 -28.90
CA ASN A 9 14.50 -11.10 -29.40
C ASN A 9 15.28 -11.71 -28.21
N SER A 10 15.70 -12.96 -28.28
CA SER A 10 16.28 -13.73 -27.17
C SER A 10 17.47 -13.08 -26.47
N ASP A 11 18.26 -12.30 -27.21
CA ASP A 11 19.51 -11.70 -26.73
C ASP A 11 19.33 -10.46 -25.82
N ALA A 12 18.10 -10.01 -25.61
CA ALA A 12 17.79 -8.81 -24.85
C ALA A 12 16.92 -9.09 -23.61
N ILE A 13 16.69 -10.35 -23.29
CA ILE A 13 15.96 -10.78 -22.09
C ILE A 13 16.96 -11.02 -20.98
N PRO A 14 16.75 -10.49 -19.75
CA PRO A 14 17.62 -10.80 -18.62
C PRO A 14 17.58 -12.31 -18.34
N LYS A 15 18.72 -12.93 -18.07
CA LYS A 15 18.78 -14.35 -17.72
C LYS A 15 18.23 -14.64 -16.35
N ARG A 16 18.30 -13.66 -15.44
CA ARG A 16 17.76 -13.77 -14.07
C ARG A 16 17.04 -12.49 -13.68
N ILE A 17 15.89 -12.65 -13.05
CA ILE A 17 15.11 -11.55 -12.46
C ILE A 17 15.03 -11.76 -10.95
N PHE A 18 15.43 -10.76 -10.19
CA PHE A 18 15.44 -10.76 -8.74
C PHE A 18 14.45 -9.73 -8.19
N LEU A 19 13.59 -10.15 -7.26
CA LEU A 19 12.67 -9.25 -6.55
C LEU A 19 13.08 -9.17 -5.07
N ASP A 20 13.40 -7.98 -4.59
CA ASP A 20 13.67 -7.78 -3.15
C ASP A 20 12.37 -7.60 -2.38
N GLY A 21 12.09 -8.54 -1.48
CA GLY A 21 10.96 -8.51 -0.54
C GLY A 21 11.40 -8.36 0.91
N SER A 22 12.57 -7.83 1.18
CA SER A 22 13.23 -7.83 2.48
C SER A 22 12.40 -7.22 3.61
N HIS A 23 11.68 -6.14 3.36
CA HIS A 23 10.85 -5.47 4.36
C HIS A 23 9.52 -6.20 4.52
N THR A 24 8.82 -6.46 3.42
CA THR A 24 7.50 -7.09 3.41
C THR A 24 7.53 -8.49 4.02
N CYS A 25 8.54 -9.31 3.69
CA CYS A 25 8.70 -10.63 4.28
C CYS A 25 8.95 -10.58 5.80
N ALA A 26 9.65 -9.55 6.28
CA ALA A 26 9.97 -9.41 7.69
C ALA A 26 8.88 -8.73 8.50
N SER A 27 8.08 -7.82 7.91
CA SER A 27 7.15 -6.97 8.65
C SER A 27 5.92 -7.71 9.20
N GLY A 28 5.49 -8.78 8.56
CA GLY A 28 4.24 -9.48 8.88
C GLY A 28 2.97 -8.62 8.76
N LYS A 29 3.11 -7.35 8.34
CA LYS A 29 2.02 -6.40 8.18
C LYS A 29 1.34 -6.60 6.84
N ASN A 30 0.09 -6.15 6.76
CA ASN A 30 -0.67 -6.06 5.52
C ASN A 30 -1.15 -4.60 5.33
N SER A 31 -0.19 -3.67 5.21
CA SER A 31 -0.48 -2.27 4.88
C SER A 31 -0.39 -2.02 3.38
N GLY A 32 -0.68 -0.82 2.92
CA GLY A 32 -0.75 -0.50 1.50
C GLY A 32 0.45 -1.01 0.68
N ILE A 33 1.69 -0.64 1.07
CA ILE A 33 2.91 -1.05 0.34
C ILE A 33 3.15 -2.55 0.46
N GLU A 34 3.08 -3.12 1.67
CA GLU A 34 3.31 -4.56 1.86
C GLU A 34 2.27 -5.40 1.10
N ARG A 35 1.03 -4.91 0.96
CA ARG A 35 0.01 -5.58 0.15
C ARG A 35 0.37 -5.54 -1.34
N VAL A 36 0.79 -4.39 -1.87
CA VAL A 36 1.25 -4.26 -3.25
C VAL A 36 2.42 -5.22 -3.52
N VAL A 37 3.45 -5.21 -2.67
CA VAL A 37 4.61 -6.09 -2.84
C VAL A 37 4.21 -7.57 -2.80
N ARG A 38 3.32 -7.99 -1.88
CA ARG A 38 2.83 -9.38 -1.83
C ARG A 38 2.05 -9.77 -3.07
N SER A 39 1.16 -8.89 -3.56
CA SER A 39 0.40 -9.15 -4.77
C SER A 39 1.33 -9.30 -5.98
N LEU A 40 2.30 -8.40 -6.14
CA LEU A 40 3.30 -8.50 -7.20
C LEU A 40 4.14 -9.79 -7.09
N LEU A 41 4.59 -10.15 -5.89
CA LEU A 41 5.35 -11.39 -5.67
C LEU A 41 4.52 -12.64 -5.95
N SER A 42 3.21 -12.63 -5.62
CA SER A 42 2.28 -13.72 -5.90
C SER A 42 2.12 -13.92 -7.39
N GLU A 43 1.82 -12.85 -8.14
CA GLU A 43 1.63 -12.90 -9.59
C GLU A 43 2.91 -13.29 -10.31
N CYS A 44 4.03 -12.65 -9.99
CA CYS A 44 5.32 -12.99 -10.58
C CYS A 44 5.75 -14.44 -10.27
N GLY A 45 5.34 -14.98 -9.12
CA GLY A 45 5.61 -16.37 -8.75
C GLY A 45 4.85 -17.42 -9.59
N GLN A 46 3.76 -17.01 -10.27
CA GLN A 46 2.96 -17.86 -11.13
C GLN A 46 3.48 -17.93 -12.57
N TRP A 47 4.40 -17.02 -12.93
CA TRP A 47 4.97 -17.03 -14.27
C TRP A 47 5.83 -18.24 -14.50
N ASN A 48 5.79 -18.74 -15.72
CA ASN A 48 6.51 -19.93 -16.14
C ASN A 48 7.22 -19.69 -17.48
N GLU A 49 8.00 -20.64 -17.92
CA GLU A 49 8.74 -20.58 -19.17
C GLU A 49 7.86 -20.36 -20.43
N LYS A 50 6.54 -20.65 -20.34
CA LYS A 50 5.59 -20.39 -21.45
C LYS A 50 5.39 -18.89 -21.68
N ASP A 51 5.66 -18.05 -20.67
CA ASP A 51 5.62 -16.59 -20.79
C ASP A 51 6.87 -16.03 -21.46
N GLY A 52 7.88 -16.87 -21.75
CA GLY A 52 9.15 -16.47 -22.39
C GLY A 52 10.06 -15.65 -21.47
N LEU A 53 9.81 -15.67 -20.14
CA LEU A 53 10.58 -14.93 -19.16
C LEU A 53 11.17 -15.86 -18.09
N PRO A 54 12.36 -15.58 -17.55
CA PRO A 54 12.87 -16.31 -16.42
C PRO A 54 11.99 -16.05 -15.20
N ARG A 55 11.71 -17.12 -14.44
CA ARG A 55 10.93 -17.01 -13.20
C ARG A 55 11.61 -16.07 -12.21
N PRO A 56 10.94 -15.02 -11.75
CA PRO A 56 11.52 -14.11 -10.76
C PRO A 56 11.86 -14.82 -9.45
N GLN A 57 13.03 -14.50 -8.89
CA GLN A 57 13.54 -15.09 -7.66
C GLN A 57 13.45 -14.07 -6.53
N LEU A 58 12.87 -14.49 -5.40
CA LEU A 58 12.81 -13.66 -4.21
C LEU A 58 14.20 -13.55 -3.58
N VAL A 59 14.61 -12.32 -3.31
CA VAL A 59 15.89 -12.03 -2.66
C VAL A 59 15.72 -11.15 -1.43
N THR A 60 16.71 -11.17 -0.58
CA THR A 60 16.90 -10.22 0.51
C THR A 60 18.34 -9.72 0.52
N HIS A 61 18.62 -8.63 1.22
CA HIS A 61 19.96 -8.07 1.30
C HIS A 61 20.51 -8.11 2.72
N GLN A 62 21.81 -8.36 2.82
CA GLN A 62 22.59 -8.28 4.07
C GLN A 62 24.04 -7.90 3.74
N ALA A 63 24.63 -7.03 4.56
CA ALA A 63 26.04 -6.61 4.44
C ALA A 63 26.46 -6.22 3.00
N GLY A 64 25.60 -5.50 2.27
CA GLY A 64 25.88 -5.02 0.91
C GLY A 64 25.83 -6.10 -0.18
N ARG A 65 25.22 -7.25 0.08
CA ARG A 65 25.02 -8.33 -0.90
C ARG A 65 23.57 -8.78 -0.92
N PHE A 66 23.11 -9.29 -2.07
CA PHE A 66 21.84 -9.98 -2.19
C PHE A 66 22.01 -11.48 -1.95
N TYR A 67 21.01 -12.06 -1.30
CA TYR A 67 20.92 -13.49 -0.97
C TYR A 67 19.59 -14.03 -1.45
N ARG A 68 19.59 -15.25 -2.00
CA ARG A 68 18.35 -15.94 -2.40
C ARG A 68 17.56 -16.32 -1.15
N VAL A 69 16.24 -16.04 -1.18
CA VAL A 69 15.34 -16.42 -0.08
C VAL A 69 14.70 -17.77 -0.38
N GLU A 70 15.18 -18.80 0.28
CA GLU A 70 14.52 -20.11 0.24
C GLU A 70 13.20 -20.10 1.04
N GLN A 71 12.28 -21.01 0.71
CA GLN A 71 10.99 -21.13 1.41
C GLN A 71 11.13 -21.33 2.92
N ARG A 72 12.20 -22.00 3.37
CA ARG A 72 12.51 -22.18 4.81
C ARG A 72 12.77 -20.86 5.51
N VAL A 73 13.55 -19.98 4.90
CA VAL A 73 13.88 -18.64 5.43
C VAL A 73 12.64 -17.76 5.45
N GLN A 74 11.80 -17.82 4.41
CA GLN A 74 10.53 -17.10 4.36
C GLN A 74 9.58 -17.50 5.50
N LYS A 75 9.50 -18.81 5.84
CA LYS A 75 8.71 -19.30 6.98
C LYS A 75 9.24 -18.76 8.31
N HIS A 76 10.55 -18.59 8.46
CA HIS A 76 11.13 -18.01 9.68
C HIS A 76 10.78 -16.54 9.86
N PHE A 77 10.85 -15.72 8.82
CA PHE A 77 10.47 -14.32 8.88
C PHE A 77 8.99 -14.12 9.27
N SER A 78 8.09 -15.01 8.88
CA SER A 78 6.65 -14.91 9.17
C SER A 78 6.25 -15.48 10.54
N ARG A 79 7.06 -16.32 11.20
CA ARG A 79 6.68 -17.01 12.45
C ARG A 79 6.41 -16.07 13.62
N LEU A 80 7.23 -15.05 13.83
CA LEU A 80 7.02 -14.09 14.92
C LEU A 80 5.82 -13.17 14.67
N ALA A 81 5.60 -12.77 13.44
CA ALA A 81 4.41 -12.00 13.08
C ALA A 81 3.12 -12.80 13.30
N LEU A 82 3.14 -14.09 13.00
CA LEU A 82 2.06 -15.02 13.32
C LEU A 82 1.86 -15.20 14.82
N LEU A 83 2.95 -15.35 15.60
CA LEU A 83 2.91 -15.44 17.08
C LEU A 83 2.31 -14.16 17.68
N GLU A 84 2.77 -12.98 17.24
CA GLU A 84 2.20 -11.70 17.69
C GLU A 84 0.72 -11.58 17.38
N SER A 85 0.31 -11.93 16.15
CA SER A 85 -1.10 -11.95 15.75
C SER A 85 -1.93 -12.89 16.62
N ASN A 86 -1.41 -14.09 16.90
CA ASN A 86 -2.12 -15.07 17.75
C ASN A 86 -2.19 -14.64 19.22
N LEU A 87 -1.12 -14.07 19.77
CA LEU A 87 -1.10 -13.53 21.12
C LEU A 87 -2.11 -12.38 21.27
N ARG A 88 -2.13 -11.46 20.31
CA ARG A 88 -3.06 -10.34 20.29
C ARG A 88 -4.52 -10.80 20.27
N ARG A 89 -4.83 -11.86 19.52
CA ARG A 89 -6.19 -12.42 19.45
C ARG A 89 -6.63 -13.10 20.75
N LYS A 90 -5.67 -13.59 21.53
CA LYS A 90 -5.90 -14.31 22.79
C LYS A 90 -5.71 -13.44 24.03
N LEU A 91 -5.54 -12.11 23.87
CA LEU A 91 -5.44 -11.22 25.02
C LEU A 91 -6.73 -11.29 25.85
N PRO A 92 -6.62 -11.62 27.16
CA PRO A 92 -7.79 -11.73 28.01
C PRO A 92 -8.49 -10.37 28.16
N SER A 93 -9.80 -10.36 28.29
CA SER A 93 -10.60 -9.14 28.46
C SER A 93 -10.16 -8.30 29.66
N TRP A 94 -9.69 -8.94 30.73
CA TRP A 94 -9.16 -8.24 31.91
C TRP A 94 -7.88 -7.44 31.59
N TYR A 95 -6.99 -7.97 30.72
CA TYR A 95 -5.79 -7.24 30.28
C TYR A 95 -6.17 -5.96 29.53
N LEU A 96 -7.11 -6.06 28.60
CA LEU A 96 -7.58 -4.90 27.84
C LEU A 96 -8.23 -3.85 28.73
N LYS A 97 -9.03 -4.28 29.72
CA LYS A 97 -9.64 -3.39 30.72
C LYS A 97 -8.58 -2.69 31.58
N LEU A 98 -7.58 -3.43 32.06
CA LEU A 98 -6.49 -2.88 32.87
C LEU A 98 -5.60 -1.93 32.05
N ALA A 99 -5.23 -2.32 30.83
CA ALA A 99 -4.43 -1.49 29.94
C ALA A 99 -5.15 -0.19 29.58
N ASN A 100 -6.45 -0.24 29.27
CA ASN A 100 -7.28 0.95 29.05
C ASN A 100 -7.37 1.83 30.30
N PHE A 101 -7.58 1.25 31.47
CA PHE A 101 -7.64 1.99 32.73
C PHE A 101 -6.33 2.73 33.02
N LEU A 102 -5.19 2.05 32.89
CA LEU A 102 -3.87 2.65 33.11
C LEU A 102 -3.55 3.74 32.07
N CYS A 103 -3.84 3.47 30.79
CA CYS A 103 -3.59 4.42 29.72
C CYS A 103 -4.46 5.67 29.81
N ASN A 104 -5.71 5.54 30.29
CA ASN A 104 -6.62 6.66 30.49
C ASN A 104 -6.21 7.52 31.70
N ARG A 105 -5.63 6.91 32.74
CA ARG A 105 -5.22 7.63 33.95
C ARG A 105 -3.94 8.45 33.79
N VAL A 106 -3.05 8.03 32.87
CA VAL A 106 -1.75 8.68 32.64
C VAL A 106 -1.76 9.56 31.38
N ASP A 107 -2.82 9.51 30.58
CA ASP A 107 -3.01 10.21 29.29
C ASP A 107 -1.77 10.19 28.37
N SER A 108 -1.08 9.07 28.32
CA SER A 108 0.16 8.92 27.57
C SER A 108 -0.07 8.12 26.28
N ALA A 109 0.05 8.80 25.14
CA ALA A 109 0.02 8.16 23.81
C ALA A 109 1.12 7.09 23.64
N ARG A 110 2.24 7.21 24.38
CA ARG A 110 3.32 6.21 24.38
C ARG A 110 2.88 4.92 25.08
N LEU A 111 2.21 5.02 26.24
CA LEU A 111 1.72 3.86 26.97
C LEU A 111 0.59 3.16 26.20
N ARG A 112 -0.30 3.90 25.54
CA ARG A 112 -1.32 3.33 24.66
C ARG A 112 -0.68 2.50 23.53
N LYS A 113 0.34 3.05 22.84
CA LYS A 113 1.09 2.33 21.80
C LYS A 113 1.81 1.08 22.31
N TRP A 114 2.15 1.03 23.61
CA TRP A 114 2.85 -0.12 24.20
C TRP A 114 1.90 -1.23 24.64
N PHE A 115 0.77 -0.88 25.22
CA PHE A 115 -0.10 -1.85 25.91
C PHE A 115 -1.40 -2.15 25.18
N LEU A 116 -1.91 -1.25 24.34
CA LEU A 116 -3.16 -1.48 23.63
C LEU A 116 -2.94 -1.98 22.20
N PRO A 117 -3.69 -2.99 21.75
CA PRO A 117 -3.61 -3.50 20.38
C PRO A 117 -4.15 -2.53 19.32
N GLU A 118 -4.67 -1.38 19.71
CA GLU A 118 -5.25 -0.36 18.82
C GLU A 118 -4.30 0.14 17.74
N ALA A 119 -2.98 0.09 18.00
CA ALA A 119 -1.94 0.47 17.04
C ALA A 119 -1.54 -0.67 16.09
N GLY A 120 -2.24 -1.80 16.09
CA GLY A 120 -1.90 -2.95 15.24
C GLY A 120 -0.66 -3.74 15.66
N HIS A 121 -0.03 -3.36 16.79
CA HIS A 121 1.10 -4.05 17.42
C HIS A 121 1.01 -3.92 18.93
N LEU A 122 1.47 -4.95 19.62
CA LEU A 122 1.87 -4.81 21.01
C LEU A 122 3.25 -4.17 21.03
N GLY A 123 3.36 -2.93 21.50
CA GLY A 123 4.61 -2.17 21.46
C GLY A 123 5.78 -2.87 22.16
N TRP A 124 5.52 -3.63 23.24
CA TRP A 124 6.51 -4.44 23.95
C TRP A 124 7.00 -5.63 23.11
N PHE A 125 6.26 -6.08 22.08
CA PHE A 125 6.70 -7.15 21.18
C PHE A 125 7.68 -6.68 20.08
N LYS A 126 7.81 -5.36 19.90
CA LYS A 126 8.73 -4.79 18.92
C LYS A 126 10.20 -5.14 19.19
N LEU A 127 10.60 -5.14 20.46
CA LEU A 127 11.99 -5.42 20.82
C LEU A 127 12.39 -6.84 20.49
N PRO A 128 11.68 -7.89 20.95
CA PRO A 128 11.98 -9.27 20.55
C PRO A 128 11.85 -9.48 19.04
N HIS A 129 10.92 -8.84 18.36
CA HIS A 129 10.81 -8.91 16.90
C HIS A 129 12.04 -8.35 16.19
N ASN A 130 12.52 -7.17 16.58
CA ASN A 130 13.72 -6.56 16.01
C ASN A 130 15.00 -7.38 16.28
N ILE A 131 15.12 -7.96 17.47
CA ILE A 131 16.24 -8.85 17.82
C ILE A 131 16.21 -10.09 16.94
N TYR A 132 15.05 -10.72 16.79
CA TYR A 132 14.89 -11.92 15.96
C TYR A 132 15.16 -11.63 14.47
N ASP A 133 14.59 -10.55 13.91
CA ASP A 133 14.87 -10.13 12.52
C ASP A 133 16.37 -9.88 12.31
N SER A 134 17.03 -9.25 13.28
CA SER A 134 18.48 -9.03 13.25
C SER A 134 19.27 -10.33 13.30
N LEU A 135 18.86 -11.29 14.13
CA LEU A 135 19.51 -12.61 14.23
C LEU A 135 19.33 -13.41 12.94
N VAL A 136 18.08 -13.49 12.41
CA VAL A 136 17.79 -14.19 11.15
C VAL A 136 18.63 -13.61 10.01
N ARG A 137 18.76 -12.27 9.93
CA ARG A 137 19.60 -11.64 8.91
C ARG A 137 21.08 -11.96 9.08
N LYS A 138 21.59 -11.98 10.30
CA LYS A 138 22.98 -12.34 10.57
C LYS A 138 23.30 -13.79 10.19
N THR A 139 22.30 -14.68 10.19
CA THR A 139 22.48 -16.07 9.75
C THR A 139 22.39 -16.27 8.24
N LEU A 140 21.86 -15.28 7.49
CA LEU A 140 21.71 -15.38 6.02
C LEU A 140 23.00 -15.80 5.30
N PRO A 141 24.20 -15.24 5.59
CA PRO A 141 25.43 -15.65 4.92
C PRO A 141 25.82 -17.13 5.14
N PHE A 142 25.26 -17.78 6.17
CA PHE A 142 25.54 -19.17 6.50
C PHE A 142 24.50 -20.17 5.97
N VAL A 143 23.28 -19.68 5.64
CA VAL A 143 22.16 -20.54 5.26
C VAL A 143 21.63 -20.26 3.84
N SER A 144 22.12 -19.21 3.20
CA SER A 144 21.68 -18.79 1.86
C SER A 144 22.87 -18.42 1.00
N GLU A 145 22.81 -18.74 -0.27
CA GLU A 145 23.83 -18.40 -1.24
C GLU A 145 23.82 -16.90 -1.56
N ALA A 146 24.99 -16.27 -1.51
CA ALA A 146 25.16 -14.91 -1.99
C ALA A 146 25.12 -14.89 -3.52
N ILE A 147 24.32 -13.98 -4.07
CA ILE A 147 24.19 -13.83 -5.51
C ILE A 147 25.38 -13.02 -6.03
N ALA A 148 26.12 -13.58 -6.99
CA ALA A 148 27.10 -12.85 -7.77
C ALA A 148 26.37 -12.13 -8.93
N PRO A 149 26.24 -10.78 -8.89
CA PRO A 149 25.56 -10.03 -9.93
C PRO A 149 26.36 -10.04 -11.22
N ASN A 150 25.65 -10.02 -12.35
CA ASN A 150 26.26 -9.86 -13.68
C ASN A 150 25.37 -8.99 -14.59
N GLU A 151 25.82 -8.73 -15.80
CA GLU A 151 25.14 -7.83 -16.75
C GLU A 151 23.81 -8.37 -17.31
N ASP A 152 23.56 -9.68 -17.19
CA ASP A 152 22.31 -10.33 -17.62
C ASP A 152 21.25 -10.34 -16.51
N ASP A 153 21.49 -9.69 -15.37
CA ASP A 153 20.62 -9.65 -14.24
C ASP A 153 19.74 -8.39 -14.21
N LEU A 154 18.50 -8.58 -13.78
CA LEU A 154 17.58 -7.51 -13.45
C LEU A 154 17.19 -7.61 -11.97
N TYR A 155 17.45 -6.55 -11.21
CA TYR A 155 17.00 -6.41 -9.81
C TYR A 155 15.85 -5.42 -9.75
N LEU A 156 14.69 -5.89 -9.30
CA LEU A 156 13.53 -5.07 -9.00
C LEU A 156 13.40 -4.87 -7.48
N LEU A 157 13.38 -3.61 -7.06
CA LEU A 157 13.30 -3.16 -5.69
C LEU A 157 11.89 -2.54 -5.42
N PRO A 158 10.86 -3.35 -5.16
CA PRO A 158 9.49 -2.88 -5.01
C PRO A 158 9.11 -2.51 -3.58
N ASP A 159 10.01 -2.67 -2.60
CA ASP A 159 9.68 -2.57 -1.17
C ASP A 159 10.00 -1.19 -0.57
N ALA A 160 9.62 -0.98 0.68
CA ALA A 160 9.83 0.27 1.41
C ALA A 160 11.21 0.32 2.09
N TYR A 161 12.17 1.05 1.53
CA TYR A 161 13.58 1.03 1.99
C TYR A 161 14.01 2.23 2.83
N TRP A 162 13.13 3.16 3.19
CA TRP A 162 13.53 4.37 3.94
C TRP A 162 14.15 4.12 5.32
N THR A 163 14.02 2.91 5.86
CA THR A 163 14.68 2.49 7.11
C THR A 163 15.83 1.50 6.90
N ARG A 164 16.12 1.06 5.64
CA ARG A 164 17.05 -0.04 5.34
C ARG A 164 18.14 0.41 4.37
N ARG A 165 19.22 0.96 4.92
CA ARG A 165 20.32 1.52 4.11
C ARG A 165 21.14 0.47 3.34
N GLY A 166 21.23 -0.76 3.82
CA GLY A 166 22.06 -1.80 3.22
C GLY A 166 21.65 -2.24 1.81
N VAL A 167 20.41 -2.01 1.39
CA VAL A 167 19.96 -2.34 0.04
C VAL A 167 20.71 -1.53 -1.02
N TRP A 168 20.99 -0.25 -0.74
CA TRP A 168 21.65 0.64 -1.71
C TRP A 168 23.11 0.27 -1.94
N THR A 169 23.80 -0.25 -0.91
CA THR A 169 25.15 -0.81 -1.08
C THR A 169 25.13 -2.06 -1.97
N ALA A 170 24.14 -2.94 -1.77
CA ALA A 170 23.97 -4.11 -2.62
C ALA A 170 23.57 -3.76 -4.06
N ALA A 171 22.66 -2.79 -4.22
CA ALA A 171 22.24 -2.30 -5.53
C ALA A 171 23.40 -1.63 -6.31
N ALA A 172 24.19 -0.80 -5.62
CA ALA A 172 25.37 -0.17 -6.20
C ALA A 172 26.40 -1.23 -6.67
N ALA A 173 26.70 -2.23 -5.85
CA ALA A 173 27.59 -3.33 -6.21
C ALA A 173 27.06 -4.16 -7.38
N ALA A 174 25.74 -4.46 -7.40
CA ALA A 174 25.12 -5.18 -8.51
C ALA A 174 25.22 -4.37 -9.82
N ARG A 175 24.93 -3.07 -9.75
CA ARG A 175 25.03 -2.18 -10.91
C ARG A 175 26.46 -2.04 -11.43
N GLN A 176 27.48 -1.96 -10.56
CA GLN A 176 28.89 -1.93 -10.94
C GLN A 176 29.29 -3.19 -11.72
N ASN A 177 28.67 -4.34 -11.44
CA ASN A 177 28.84 -5.58 -12.18
C ASN A 177 27.93 -5.68 -13.41
N GLY A 178 27.32 -4.60 -13.83
CA GLY A 178 26.55 -4.49 -15.08
C GLY A 178 25.06 -4.81 -14.96
N ALA A 179 24.56 -5.27 -13.82
CA ALA A 179 23.13 -5.56 -13.59
C ALA A 179 22.27 -4.30 -13.77
N THR A 180 21.03 -4.49 -14.19
CA THR A 180 20.03 -3.43 -14.26
C THR A 180 19.28 -3.34 -12.95
N ILE A 181 19.15 -2.13 -12.40
CA ILE A 181 18.45 -1.86 -11.14
C ILE A 181 17.18 -1.05 -11.43
N ALA A 182 16.03 -1.60 -11.06
CA ALA A 182 14.73 -0.94 -11.12
C ALA A 182 14.17 -0.74 -9.70
N THR A 183 13.67 0.47 -9.38
CA THR A 183 13.11 0.79 -8.06
C THR A 183 11.70 1.34 -8.21
N VAL A 184 10.77 0.84 -7.38
CA VAL A 184 9.39 1.34 -7.32
C VAL A 184 9.30 2.50 -6.33
N ILE A 185 8.69 3.60 -6.74
CA ILE A 185 8.39 4.77 -5.89
C ILE A 185 6.87 4.88 -5.73
N TYR A 186 6.42 4.94 -4.47
CA TYR A 186 5.01 4.94 -4.11
C TYR A 186 4.41 6.35 -4.01
N ASP A 187 5.14 7.30 -3.49
CA ASP A 187 4.76 8.71 -3.39
C ASP A 187 5.96 9.57 -3.01
N LEU A 188 5.79 10.88 -3.06
CA LEU A 188 6.71 11.89 -2.53
C LEU A 188 6.08 12.67 -1.38
N ILE A 189 4.99 12.18 -0.79
CA ILE A 189 4.23 12.84 0.27
C ILE A 189 5.11 13.36 1.41
N PRO A 190 6.13 12.62 1.91
CA PRO A 190 7.00 13.13 2.96
C PRO A 190 7.76 14.42 2.60
N LEU A 191 7.95 14.70 1.31
CA LEU A 191 8.63 15.90 0.83
C LEU A 191 7.65 17.00 0.40
N THR A 192 6.54 16.63 -0.24
CA THR A 192 5.54 17.56 -0.76
C THR A 192 4.57 18.04 0.33
N HIS A 193 4.32 17.20 1.35
CA HIS A 193 3.39 17.46 2.46
C HIS A 193 4.02 17.09 3.82
N PRO A 194 5.16 17.71 4.20
CA PRO A 194 5.92 17.36 5.40
C PRO A 194 5.14 17.51 6.70
N GLN A 195 4.09 18.36 6.73
CA GLN A 195 3.20 18.55 7.87
C GLN A 195 2.51 17.26 8.32
N TYR A 196 2.34 16.26 7.44
CA TYR A 196 1.69 14.99 7.80
C TYR A 196 2.67 13.92 8.29
N VAL A 197 3.98 14.14 8.21
CA VAL A 197 4.96 13.06 8.51
C VAL A 197 6.00 13.39 9.58
N GLY A 198 6.22 14.65 9.89
CA GLY A 198 7.22 15.12 10.84
C GLY A 198 8.67 15.06 10.29
N THR A 199 9.51 16.00 10.76
CA THR A 199 10.83 16.34 10.21
C THR A 199 11.77 15.12 10.10
N LYS A 200 11.89 14.33 11.15
CA LYS A 200 12.83 13.17 11.17
C LYS A 200 12.48 12.13 10.10
N ARG A 201 11.20 11.91 9.85
CA ARG A 201 10.73 10.96 8.83
C ARG A 201 10.91 11.53 7.43
N MET A 202 10.65 12.82 7.25
CA MET A 202 10.89 13.56 6.01
C MET A 202 12.37 13.47 5.59
N GLU A 203 13.31 13.75 6.49
CA GLU A 203 14.75 13.65 6.19
C GLU A 203 15.18 12.21 5.88
N GLY A 204 14.63 11.23 6.58
CA GLY A 204 14.85 9.82 6.28
C GLY A 204 14.40 9.45 4.87
N PHE A 205 13.22 9.93 4.47
CA PHE A 205 12.67 9.74 3.14
C PHE A 205 13.49 10.46 2.06
N LYS A 206 13.92 11.70 2.32
CA LYS A 206 14.79 12.44 1.38
C LYS A 206 16.05 11.66 1.05
N ARG A 207 16.74 11.13 2.07
CA ARG A 207 17.93 10.28 1.85
C ARG A 207 17.62 9.01 1.07
N TYR A 208 16.50 8.36 1.38
CA TYR A 208 16.02 7.19 0.62
C TYR A 208 15.83 7.52 -0.86
N LEU A 209 15.10 8.61 -1.17
CA LEU A 209 14.81 9.02 -2.54
C LEU A 209 16.09 9.37 -3.31
N HIS A 210 17.05 10.06 -2.67
CA HIS A 210 18.34 10.33 -3.27
C HIS A 210 19.09 9.05 -3.64
N HIS A 211 19.16 8.07 -2.74
CA HIS A 211 19.78 6.79 -3.05
C HIS A 211 19.03 6.03 -4.16
N ALA A 212 17.70 6.05 -4.15
CA ALA A 212 16.89 5.43 -5.20
C ALA A 212 17.22 6.04 -6.57
N ILE A 213 17.31 7.38 -6.65
CA ILE A 213 17.65 8.11 -7.88
C ILE A 213 19.07 7.76 -8.35
N GLU A 214 20.06 7.78 -7.46
CA GLU A 214 21.46 7.58 -7.86
C GLU A 214 21.83 6.13 -8.18
N HIS A 215 21.17 5.17 -7.55
CA HIS A 215 21.52 3.75 -7.70
C HIS A 215 20.61 2.97 -8.65
N SER A 216 19.50 3.54 -9.12
CA SER A 216 18.62 2.88 -10.07
C SER A 216 18.91 3.29 -11.52
N ASP A 217 18.72 2.37 -12.45
CA ASP A 217 18.70 2.63 -13.87
C ASP A 217 17.29 2.98 -14.35
N LEU A 218 16.27 2.45 -13.68
CA LEU A 218 14.86 2.70 -13.90
C LEU A 218 14.17 3.04 -12.57
N ILE A 219 13.43 4.14 -12.54
CA ILE A 219 12.44 4.41 -11.50
C ILE A 219 11.05 4.13 -12.09
N ILE A 220 10.24 3.40 -11.34
CA ILE A 220 8.87 3.07 -11.72
C ILE A 220 7.91 3.62 -10.66
N ALA A 221 7.14 4.62 -11.03
CA ALA A 221 6.10 5.20 -10.19
C ALA A 221 4.81 4.35 -10.24
N ILE A 222 4.01 4.38 -9.17
CA ILE A 222 2.74 3.65 -9.11
C ILE A 222 1.56 4.36 -9.78
N SER A 223 1.80 5.56 -10.33
CA SER A 223 0.84 6.38 -11.06
C SER A 223 1.56 7.40 -11.95
N ARG A 224 0.85 8.00 -12.91
CA ARG A 224 1.37 9.13 -13.71
C ARG A 224 1.61 10.36 -12.85
N THR A 225 0.75 10.59 -11.88
CA THR A 225 0.90 11.69 -10.91
C THR A 225 2.22 11.56 -10.17
N VAL A 226 2.52 10.39 -9.60
CA VAL A 226 3.79 10.15 -8.89
C VAL A 226 4.98 10.18 -9.85
N GLN A 227 4.84 9.71 -11.10
CA GLN A 227 5.90 9.86 -12.12
C GLN A 227 6.24 11.33 -12.33
N ALA A 228 5.24 12.17 -12.54
CA ALA A 228 5.44 13.62 -12.74
C ALA A 228 6.09 14.27 -11.50
N ASP A 229 5.70 13.87 -10.29
CA ASP A 229 6.33 14.34 -9.05
C ASP A 229 7.82 13.96 -8.97
N VAL A 230 8.18 12.73 -9.34
CA VAL A 230 9.58 12.26 -9.36
C VAL A 230 10.38 13.02 -10.42
N GLU A 231 9.83 13.20 -11.61
CA GLU A 231 10.48 13.94 -12.70
C GLU A 231 10.72 15.41 -12.31
N ALA A 232 9.71 16.06 -11.69
CA ALA A 232 9.84 17.41 -11.17
C ALA A 232 10.91 17.49 -10.09
N TYR A 233 10.88 16.56 -9.12
CA TYR A 233 11.88 16.54 -8.05
C TYR A 233 13.32 16.39 -8.59
N ILE A 234 13.55 15.50 -9.56
CA ILE A 234 14.86 15.31 -10.19
C ILE A 234 15.29 16.57 -10.94
N ARG A 235 14.41 17.19 -11.72
CA ARG A 235 14.67 18.43 -12.45
C ARG A 235 15.07 19.56 -11.51
N ASP A 236 14.30 19.77 -10.45
CA ASP A 236 14.49 20.88 -9.52
C ASP A 236 15.71 20.71 -8.60
N ASN A 237 16.16 19.45 -8.42
CA ASN A 237 17.34 19.11 -7.60
C ASN A 237 18.48 18.50 -8.41
N ARG A 238 18.56 18.74 -9.72
CA ARG A 238 19.49 18.05 -10.64
C ARG A 238 20.96 18.14 -10.19
N SER A 239 21.38 19.29 -9.65
CA SER A 239 22.74 19.53 -9.16
C SER A 239 23.10 18.71 -7.92
N SER A 240 22.13 18.18 -7.21
CA SER A 240 22.33 17.36 -6.01
C SER A 240 22.61 15.88 -6.35
N PHE A 241 22.51 15.48 -7.62
CA PHE A 241 22.69 14.12 -8.05
C PHE A 241 23.95 13.97 -8.92
N SER A 242 24.82 13.04 -8.53
CA SER A 242 25.97 12.62 -9.36
C SER A 242 25.48 11.90 -10.62
N ARG A 243 24.34 11.23 -10.53
CA ARG A 243 23.69 10.48 -11.59
C ARG A 243 22.17 10.51 -11.43
N VAL A 244 21.45 10.35 -12.56
CA VAL A 244 20.00 10.14 -12.59
C VAL A 244 19.67 8.86 -13.33
N PRO A 245 18.47 8.28 -13.14
CA PRO A 245 18.02 7.10 -13.88
C PRO A 245 18.00 7.32 -15.38
N ALA A 246 18.22 6.26 -16.15
CA ALA A 246 18.10 6.28 -17.60
C ALA A 246 16.64 6.44 -18.05
N SER A 247 15.70 5.96 -17.24
CA SER A 247 14.27 6.03 -17.54
C SER A 247 13.45 6.21 -16.25
N ILE A 248 12.34 6.95 -16.37
CA ILE A 248 11.30 7.07 -15.34
C ILE A 248 9.99 6.69 -16.01
N ARG A 249 9.29 5.69 -15.45
CA ARG A 249 8.06 5.15 -16.01
C ARG A 249 7.02 4.98 -14.89
N HIS A 250 5.80 4.63 -15.25
CA HIS A 250 4.76 4.27 -14.28
C HIS A 250 4.08 2.96 -14.65
N PHE A 251 3.41 2.39 -13.69
CA PHE A 251 2.46 1.29 -13.86
C PHE A 251 1.24 1.52 -12.96
N THR A 252 0.13 0.87 -13.27
CA THR A 252 -1.11 0.99 -12.51
C THR A 252 -1.22 -0.17 -11.54
N LEU A 253 -1.61 0.09 -10.28
CA LEU A 253 -1.80 -0.96 -9.28
C LEU A 253 -3.05 -1.78 -9.56
N GLY A 254 -3.02 -3.06 -9.17
CA GLY A 254 -4.17 -3.95 -9.21
C GLY A 254 -5.20 -3.63 -8.13
N ALA A 255 -6.46 -3.93 -8.43
CA ALA A 255 -7.61 -3.63 -7.58
C ALA A 255 -8.10 -4.84 -6.77
N GLU A 256 -7.80 -6.06 -7.21
CA GLU A 256 -8.38 -7.26 -6.59
C GLU A 256 -7.94 -7.39 -5.13
N LEU A 257 -8.92 -7.51 -4.26
CA LEU A 257 -8.69 -8.13 -2.97
C LEU A 257 -8.69 -9.64 -3.17
N SER A 258 -7.62 -10.31 -2.74
CA SER A 258 -7.57 -11.77 -2.75
C SER A 258 -8.84 -12.31 -2.11
N LEU A 259 -9.60 -13.12 -2.85
CA LEU A 259 -10.80 -13.78 -2.34
C LEU A 259 -10.37 -14.76 -1.25
N VAL A 260 -10.30 -14.28 -0.03
CA VAL A 260 -9.93 -15.10 1.12
C VAL A 260 -11.20 -15.68 1.71
N GLN A 261 -11.32 -17.00 1.70
CA GLN A 261 -12.33 -17.67 2.50
C GLN A 261 -12.00 -17.46 3.98
N GLY A 262 -12.93 -16.92 4.73
CA GLY A 262 -12.76 -16.64 6.15
C GLY A 262 -14.08 -16.32 6.83
N GLU A 263 -14.10 -16.53 8.14
CA GLU A 263 -15.25 -16.20 8.96
C GLU A 263 -15.39 -14.70 9.15
N VAL A 264 -16.58 -14.16 8.92
CA VAL A 264 -16.96 -12.77 9.19
C VAL A 264 -17.60 -12.71 10.59
N ARG A 265 -17.04 -11.88 11.46
CA ARG A 265 -17.54 -11.69 12.82
C ARG A 265 -19.01 -11.26 12.82
N PRO A 266 -19.83 -11.71 13.78
CA PRO A 266 -21.24 -11.31 13.87
C PRO A 266 -21.45 -9.79 13.91
N SER A 267 -20.59 -9.05 14.62
CA SER A 267 -20.66 -7.58 14.70
C SER A 267 -20.43 -6.87 13.37
N VAL A 268 -19.60 -7.43 12.48
CA VAL A 268 -19.41 -6.90 11.12
C VAL A 268 -20.59 -7.30 10.25
N ARG A 269 -21.00 -8.58 10.30
CA ARG A 269 -22.10 -9.08 9.50
C ARG A 269 -23.41 -8.34 9.79
N SER A 270 -23.80 -8.19 11.06
CA SER A 270 -25.04 -7.51 11.43
C SER A 270 -25.08 -6.03 11.03
N LEU A 271 -23.92 -5.37 10.93
CA LEU A 271 -23.85 -3.99 10.48
C LEU A 271 -24.08 -3.86 8.96
N PHE A 272 -23.54 -4.79 8.17
CA PHE A 272 -23.55 -4.71 6.70
C PHE A 272 -24.67 -5.56 6.06
N GLU A 273 -25.28 -6.49 6.79
CA GLU A 273 -26.44 -7.28 6.39
C GLU A 273 -27.53 -7.16 7.46
N PRO A 274 -28.20 -6.00 7.59
CA PRO A 274 -29.29 -5.87 8.53
C PRO A 274 -30.43 -6.80 8.18
N ALA A 275 -31.16 -7.26 9.21
CA ALA A 275 -32.33 -8.10 9.01
C ALA A 275 -33.36 -7.41 8.08
N PRO A 276 -34.02 -8.14 7.18
CA PRO A 276 -35.00 -7.55 6.29
C PRO A 276 -36.23 -7.11 7.06
N ALA A 277 -36.32 -5.83 7.37
CA ALA A 277 -37.46 -5.18 7.99
C ALA A 277 -37.74 -3.88 7.24
N ALA A 278 -39.01 -3.45 7.22
CA ALA A 278 -39.41 -2.22 6.50
C ALA A 278 -38.65 -0.99 7.02
N ASP A 279 -38.31 -0.94 8.29
CA ASP A 279 -37.60 0.15 8.96
C ASP A 279 -36.13 -0.20 9.26
N ALA A 280 -35.57 -1.23 8.58
CA ALA A 280 -34.17 -1.58 8.79
C ALA A 280 -33.25 -0.44 8.36
N PRO A 281 -32.23 -0.09 9.17
CA PRO A 281 -31.29 0.96 8.81
C PRO A 281 -30.51 0.58 7.54
N LYS A 282 -30.25 1.55 6.67
CA LYS A 282 -29.48 1.33 5.44
C LYS A 282 -28.07 0.84 5.74
N ASN A 283 -27.48 0.09 4.79
CA ASN A 283 -26.08 -0.31 4.89
C ASN A 283 -25.17 0.93 5.01
N PRO A 284 -24.07 0.84 5.76
CA PRO A 284 -23.23 2.00 6.01
C PRO A 284 -22.47 2.45 4.77
N TYR A 285 -22.20 3.75 4.66
CA TYR A 285 -21.08 4.25 3.88
C TYR A 285 -19.78 3.79 4.52
N LEU A 286 -18.78 3.50 3.69
CA LEU A 286 -17.53 2.89 4.13
C LEU A 286 -16.34 3.82 3.84
N MET A 287 -15.47 4.03 4.83
CA MET A 287 -14.13 4.56 4.62
C MET A 287 -13.09 3.55 5.08
N VAL A 288 -12.18 3.18 4.18
CA VAL A 288 -11.05 2.27 4.49
C VAL A 288 -9.75 3.06 4.42
N ALA A 289 -9.20 3.42 5.57
CA ALA A 289 -7.96 4.18 5.66
C ALA A 289 -7.31 4.05 7.03
N THR A 290 -5.97 4.06 7.09
CA THR A 290 -5.28 4.32 8.35
C THR A 290 -5.71 5.68 8.88
N PHE A 291 -5.97 5.79 10.18
CA PHE A 291 -6.22 7.08 10.81
C PHE A 291 -4.94 7.91 10.76
N ASP A 292 -4.90 8.87 9.85
CA ASP A 292 -3.76 9.71 9.51
C ASP A 292 -4.33 11.07 9.06
N PRO A 293 -3.76 12.21 9.44
CA PRO A 293 -4.34 13.53 9.13
C PRO A 293 -4.62 13.75 7.64
N ARG A 294 -3.76 13.26 6.75
CA ARG A 294 -3.95 13.38 5.29
C ARG A 294 -5.17 12.63 4.75
N LYS A 295 -5.70 11.65 5.52
CA LYS A 295 -6.92 10.89 5.16
C LYS A 295 -8.21 11.65 5.48
N ASN A 296 -8.08 12.76 6.21
CA ASN A 296 -9.12 13.76 6.40
C ASN A 296 -10.43 13.26 7.04
N HIS A 297 -10.29 12.44 8.10
CA HIS A 297 -11.43 11.93 8.85
C HIS A 297 -12.29 13.03 9.47
N HIS A 298 -11.67 14.18 9.84
CA HIS A 298 -12.43 15.33 10.37
C HIS A 298 -13.43 15.86 9.36
N TYR A 299 -13.00 16.09 8.11
CA TYR A 299 -13.87 16.52 7.02
C TYR A 299 -15.03 15.53 6.80
N LEU A 300 -14.73 14.22 6.83
CA LEU A 300 -15.77 13.21 6.67
C LEU A 300 -16.81 13.25 7.79
N LEU A 301 -16.37 13.39 9.04
CA LEU A 301 -17.27 13.53 10.18
C LEU A 301 -18.11 14.80 10.08
N ASP A 302 -17.52 15.94 9.68
CA ASP A 302 -18.24 17.19 9.49
C ASP A 302 -19.33 17.06 8.40
N ALA A 303 -19.03 16.36 7.30
CA ALA A 303 -20.00 16.10 6.24
C ALA A 303 -21.16 15.21 6.72
N PHE A 304 -20.84 14.17 7.51
CA PHE A 304 -21.88 13.30 8.07
C PHE A 304 -22.66 13.97 9.18
N ASP A 305 -22.06 14.89 9.96
CA ASP A 305 -22.78 15.72 10.92
C ASP A 305 -23.85 16.62 10.23
N LEU A 306 -23.58 17.08 9.00
CA LEU A 306 -24.58 17.78 8.20
C LEU A 306 -25.70 16.84 7.76
N LEU A 307 -25.36 15.67 7.25
CA LEU A 307 -26.33 14.67 6.77
C LEU A 307 -27.24 14.17 7.92
N TRP A 308 -26.68 13.86 9.09
CA TRP A 308 -27.43 13.35 10.22
C TRP A 308 -28.44 14.34 10.83
N LYS A 309 -28.38 15.62 10.46
CA LYS A 309 -29.42 16.59 10.85
C LYS A 309 -30.77 16.29 10.20
N THR A 310 -30.78 15.65 9.03
CA THR A 310 -32.00 15.42 8.21
C THR A 310 -32.17 13.95 7.84
N ARG A 311 -31.14 13.12 8.00
CA ARG A 311 -31.08 11.72 7.55
C ARG A 311 -30.56 10.81 8.67
N ASP A 312 -31.44 10.44 9.58
CA ASP A 312 -31.15 9.53 10.70
C ASP A 312 -30.94 8.07 10.25
N ASP A 313 -31.37 7.75 9.03
CA ASP A 313 -31.19 6.43 8.39
C ASP A 313 -29.76 6.17 7.85
N LEU A 314 -28.92 7.20 7.68
CA LEU A 314 -27.58 7.07 7.15
C LEU A 314 -26.58 6.63 8.23
N ARG A 315 -25.72 5.68 7.87
CA ARG A 315 -24.67 5.15 8.74
C ARG A 315 -23.31 5.30 8.09
N LEU A 316 -22.26 5.50 8.90
CA LEU A 316 -20.87 5.59 8.51
C LEU A 316 -20.05 4.52 9.23
N CYS A 317 -19.25 3.76 8.50
CA CYS A 317 -18.30 2.80 9.04
C CYS A 317 -16.87 3.20 8.66
N LEU A 318 -16.02 3.39 9.65
CA LEU A 318 -14.61 3.69 9.50
C LEU A 318 -13.79 2.42 9.77
N ILE A 319 -12.96 2.03 8.80
CA ILE A 319 -12.09 0.85 8.92
C ILE A 319 -10.65 1.28 8.76
N GLY A 320 -9.83 1.00 9.78
CA GLY A 320 -8.40 1.27 9.67
C GLY A 320 -7.65 1.20 10.99
N ARG A 321 -6.32 1.19 10.89
CA ARG A 321 -5.45 1.22 12.08
C ARG A 321 -5.21 2.65 12.51
N VAL A 322 -5.01 2.84 13.81
CA VAL A 322 -4.59 4.14 14.35
C VAL A 322 -3.14 4.42 13.91
N GLY A 323 -2.95 5.50 13.18
CA GLY A 323 -1.68 5.95 12.64
C GLY A 323 -0.92 6.88 13.59
N SER A 324 -0.24 7.86 13.01
CA SER A 324 0.48 8.91 13.74
C SER A 324 -0.29 10.23 13.62
N LEU A 325 -0.17 11.11 14.62
CA LEU A 325 -0.79 12.44 14.62
C LEU A 325 -2.31 12.41 14.41
N CYS A 326 -3.00 11.48 15.06
CA CYS A 326 -4.44 11.27 14.91
C CYS A 326 -5.16 11.14 16.26
N GLU A 327 -4.52 11.55 17.34
CA GLU A 327 -5.06 11.48 18.69
C GLU A 327 -6.38 12.28 18.82
N ASP A 328 -6.45 13.42 18.19
CA ASP A 328 -7.61 14.32 18.13
C ASP A 328 -8.79 13.70 17.40
N VAL A 329 -8.57 13.10 16.23
CA VAL A 329 -9.64 12.44 15.47
C VAL A 329 -10.17 11.20 16.21
N VAL A 330 -9.29 10.41 16.82
CA VAL A 330 -9.70 9.25 17.63
C VAL A 330 -10.52 9.69 18.84
N HIS A 331 -10.11 10.77 19.49
CA HIS A 331 -10.88 11.35 20.61
C HIS A 331 -12.26 11.86 20.13
N ARG A 332 -12.32 12.59 19.02
CA ARG A 332 -13.57 13.07 18.42
C ARG A 332 -14.53 11.92 18.14
N ILE A 333 -14.04 10.86 17.47
CA ILE A 333 -14.87 9.68 17.13
C ILE A 333 -15.46 9.02 18.38
N ARG A 334 -14.64 8.79 19.41
CA ARG A 334 -15.09 8.10 20.63
C ARG A 334 -16.12 8.87 21.43
N ASN A 335 -16.06 10.20 21.39
CA ASN A 335 -16.99 11.08 22.10
C ASN A 335 -18.12 11.60 21.21
N HIS A 336 -18.25 11.06 19.99
CA HIS A 336 -19.27 11.50 19.06
C HIS A 336 -20.66 11.03 19.47
N ALA A 337 -21.69 11.89 19.39
CA ALA A 337 -23.06 11.54 19.76
C ALA A 337 -23.66 10.38 18.96
N ALA A 338 -23.19 10.21 17.70
CA ALA A 338 -23.58 9.13 16.82
C ALA A 338 -22.77 7.83 17.02
N PHE A 339 -21.77 7.79 17.91
CA PHE A 339 -20.92 6.62 18.11
C PHE A 339 -21.74 5.41 18.54
N ASP A 340 -21.47 4.23 17.94
CA ASP A 340 -22.21 2.98 18.06
C ASP A 340 -23.72 3.04 17.72
N LYS A 341 -24.17 4.14 17.09
CA LYS A 341 -25.55 4.31 16.59
C LYS A 341 -25.58 4.44 15.07
N GLN A 342 -24.91 5.45 14.55
CA GLN A 342 -24.76 5.76 13.12
C GLN A 342 -23.29 5.78 12.70
N LEU A 343 -22.34 5.96 13.62
CA LEU A 343 -20.89 5.96 13.43
C LEU A 343 -20.27 4.71 14.04
N PHE A 344 -19.67 3.86 13.21
CA PHE A 344 -19.04 2.59 13.60
C PHE A 344 -17.56 2.60 13.24
N VAL A 345 -16.73 1.93 14.06
CA VAL A 345 -15.27 1.89 13.84
C VAL A 345 -14.73 0.49 14.07
N PHE A 346 -13.93 0.01 13.12
CA PHE A 346 -13.18 -1.24 13.24
C PHE A 346 -11.69 -1.02 13.00
N TYR A 347 -10.87 -1.35 13.99
CA TYR A 347 -9.41 -1.15 13.92
C TYR A 347 -8.64 -2.38 13.42
N ASP A 348 -9.24 -3.57 13.46
CA ASP A 348 -8.58 -4.86 13.21
C ASP A 348 -9.39 -5.78 12.29
N ILE A 349 -9.88 -5.26 11.19
CA ILE A 349 -10.59 -6.02 10.16
C ILE A 349 -9.64 -7.01 9.47
N LYS A 350 -10.10 -8.25 9.27
CA LYS A 350 -9.44 -9.26 8.45
C LYS A 350 -9.79 -9.07 6.98
N ASP A 351 -8.98 -9.65 6.08
CA ASP A 351 -9.20 -9.49 4.62
C ASP A 351 -10.57 -10.00 4.17
N ALA A 352 -11.06 -11.13 4.72
CA ALA A 352 -12.41 -11.65 4.43
C ALA A 352 -13.52 -10.71 4.94
N GLU A 353 -13.32 -10.09 6.10
CA GLU A 353 -14.27 -9.11 6.65
C GLU A 353 -14.24 -7.80 5.83
N LEU A 354 -13.07 -7.36 5.40
CA LEU A 354 -12.91 -6.18 4.55
C LEU A 354 -13.62 -6.38 3.19
N GLN A 355 -13.44 -7.55 2.59
CA GLN A 355 -14.16 -7.93 1.37
C GLN A 355 -15.67 -7.89 1.59
N HIS A 356 -16.17 -8.46 2.69
CA HIS A 356 -17.58 -8.44 3.04
C HIS A 356 -18.11 -7.00 3.19
N CYS A 357 -17.34 -6.11 3.85
CA CYS A 357 -17.69 -4.70 3.98
C CYS A 357 -17.80 -4.01 2.62
N TYR A 358 -16.85 -4.22 1.71
CA TYR A 358 -16.94 -3.68 0.35
C TYR A 358 -18.14 -4.23 -0.42
N GLN A 359 -18.42 -5.53 -0.31
CA GLN A 359 -19.55 -6.17 -1.00
C GLN A 359 -20.91 -5.63 -0.57
N HIS A 360 -21.06 -5.21 0.69
CA HIS A 360 -22.34 -4.86 1.27
C HIS A 360 -22.46 -3.38 1.68
N CYS A 361 -21.41 -2.56 1.57
CA CYS A 361 -21.53 -1.13 1.85
C CYS A 361 -22.46 -0.43 0.85
N ARG A 362 -23.04 0.70 1.27
CA ARG A 362 -23.88 1.54 0.43
C ARG A 362 -23.07 2.33 -0.60
N GLY A 363 -21.90 2.75 -0.21
CA GLY A 363 -20.92 3.44 -1.04
C GLY A 363 -19.61 3.61 -0.26
N VAL A 364 -18.55 3.99 -0.96
CA VAL A 364 -17.24 4.23 -0.35
C VAL A 364 -16.91 5.72 -0.43
N VAL A 365 -16.40 6.28 0.65
CA VAL A 365 -15.99 7.69 0.72
C VAL A 365 -14.50 7.77 0.96
N PHE A 366 -13.80 8.54 0.12
CA PHE A 366 -12.35 8.68 0.18
C PHE A 366 -11.92 10.16 0.15
N PRO A 367 -11.96 10.87 1.30
CA PRO A 367 -11.75 12.32 1.37
C PRO A 367 -10.27 12.70 1.54
N SER A 368 -9.34 11.85 1.12
CA SER A 368 -7.91 12.08 1.30
C SER A 368 -7.45 13.37 0.60
N ILE A 369 -6.55 14.10 1.28
CA ILE A 369 -5.97 15.35 0.78
C ILE A 369 -4.88 15.05 -0.25
N VAL A 370 -4.09 14.02 -0.01
CA VAL A 370 -2.98 13.60 -0.88
C VAL A 370 -2.75 12.11 -0.81
N GLU A 371 -2.48 11.50 -1.95
CA GLU A 371 -2.18 10.07 -2.13
C GLU A 371 -1.13 9.84 -3.22
N GLY A 372 -0.49 8.68 -3.17
CA GLY A 372 0.30 8.19 -4.31
C GLY A 372 -0.54 7.42 -5.33
N PHE A 373 -1.68 6.81 -4.89
CA PHE A 373 -2.59 6.07 -5.77
C PHE A 373 -4.06 6.16 -5.31
N GLY A 374 -4.40 5.53 -4.19
CA GLY A 374 -5.80 5.46 -3.73
C GLY A 374 -6.38 4.07 -3.93
N LEU A 375 -5.72 3.03 -3.40
CA LEU A 375 -6.21 1.64 -3.47
C LEU A 375 -7.69 1.49 -3.09
N PRO A 376 -8.23 2.16 -2.04
CA PRO A 376 -9.65 2.03 -1.71
C PRO A 376 -10.60 2.47 -2.82
N ILE A 377 -10.19 3.37 -3.71
CA ILE A 377 -10.99 3.77 -4.88
C ILE A 377 -11.12 2.57 -5.85
N VAL A 378 -10.00 2.00 -6.28
CA VAL A 378 -10.04 0.88 -7.24
C VAL A 378 -10.66 -0.38 -6.63
N GLU A 379 -10.46 -0.63 -5.33
CA GLU A 379 -11.11 -1.71 -4.58
C GLU A 379 -12.63 -1.53 -4.56
N SER A 380 -13.10 -0.32 -4.29
CA SER A 380 -14.53 0.00 -4.33
C SER A 380 -15.12 -0.24 -5.72
N LEU A 381 -14.44 0.23 -6.76
CA LEU A 381 -14.87 0.03 -8.16
C LEU A 381 -14.83 -1.46 -8.55
N TRP A 382 -13.87 -2.23 -8.05
CA TRP A 382 -13.80 -3.68 -8.25
C TRP A 382 -15.05 -4.41 -7.72
N PHE A 383 -15.58 -3.95 -6.58
CA PHE A 383 -16.84 -4.46 -6.02
C PHE A 383 -18.09 -3.76 -6.57
N GLY A 384 -17.96 -2.96 -7.63
CA GLY A 384 -19.10 -2.27 -8.27
C GLY A 384 -19.78 -1.25 -7.36
N LYS A 385 -19.05 -0.63 -6.42
CA LYS A 385 -19.62 0.29 -5.46
C LYS A 385 -19.53 1.74 -5.91
N ARG A 386 -20.55 2.54 -5.59
CA ARG A 386 -20.49 4.00 -5.75
C ARG A 386 -19.34 4.53 -4.88
N THR A 387 -18.46 5.29 -5.50
CA THR A 387 -17.27 5.85 -4.86
C THR A 387 -17.34 7.37 -4.89
N PHE A 388 -17.20 7.98 -3.73
CA PHE A 388 -17.07 9.42 -3.54
C PHE A 388 -15.60 9.72 -3.21
N ALA A 389 -14.92 10.47 -4.03
CA ALA A 389 -13.51 10.80 -3.87
C ALA A 389 -13.29 12.32 -3.87
N SER A 390 -12.34 12.80 -3.09
CA SER A 390 -11.92 14.19 -3.18
C SER A 390 -11.37 14.49 -4.58
N ASN A 391 -11.63 15.71 -5.07
CA ASN A 391 -11.27 16.15 -6.41
C ASN A 391 -9.77 16.51 -6.49
N THR A 392 -8.91 15.50 -6.44
CA THR A 392 -7.46 15.64 -6.57
C THR A 392 -6.95 15.02 -7.87
N PRO A 393 -5.80 15.45 -8.42
CA PRO A 393 -5.26 14.90 -9.68
C PRO A 393 -5.13 13.37 -9.63
N ILE A 394 -4.61 12.80 -8.54
CA ILE A 394 -4.44 11.36 -8.40
C ILE A 394 -5.78 10.62 -8.34
N HIS A 395 -6.78 11.16 -7.65
CA HIS A 395 -8.09 10.51 -7.60
C HIS A 395 -8.80 10.56 -8.95
N ARG A 396 -8.62 11.66 -9.70
CA ARG A 396 -9.09 11.77 -11.10
C ARG A 396 -8.38 10.77 -12.02
N GLU A 397 -7.07 10.57 -11.84
CA GLU A 397 -6.33 9.57 -12.60
C GLU A 397 -6.86 8.16 -12.36
N VAL A 398 -7.10 7.80 -11.10
CA VAL A 398 -7.45 6.44 -10.68
C VAL A 398 -8.94 6.15 -10.86
N GLY A 399 -9.81 7.07 -10.45
CA GLY A 399 -11.26 6.91 -10.45
C GLY A 399 -11.92 7.27 -11.77
N GLN A 400 -11.31 8.15 -12.58
CA GLN A 400 -11.82 8.64 -13.87
C GLN A 400 -13.32 9.07 -13.76
N ASP A 401 -14.18 8.62 -14.67
CA ASP A 401 -15.61 8.95 -14.67
C ASP A 401 -16.46 8.03 -13.78
N ASP A 402 -15.86 7.00 -13.18
CA ASP A 402 -16.57 6.04 -12.32
C ASP A 402 -16.75 6.52 -10.88
N CYS A 403 -16.15 7.66 -10.52
CA CYS A 403 -16.26 8.28 -9.20
C CYS A 403 -17.12 9.54 -9.21
N VAL A 404 -17.78 9.82 -8.10
CA VAL A 404 -18.35 11.13 -7.79
C VAL A 404 -17.31 11.95 -7.06
N TYR A 405 -17.00 13.13 -7.58
CA TYR A 405 -15.96 13.98 -7.01
C TYR A 405 -16.53 15.15 -6.24
N PHE A 406 -15.93 15.46 -5.10
CA PHE A 406 -16.26 16.59 -4.25
C PHE A 406 -15.01 17.40 -3.91
N ASP A 407 -15.15 18.69 -3.64
CA ASP A 407 -14.04 19.51 -3.17
C ASP A 407 -13.81 19.36 -1.65
N LEU A 408 -12.63 19.77 -1.21
CA LEU A 408 -12.23 19.72 0.19
C LEU A 408 -12.37 21.08 0.91
N GLU A 409 -12.89 22.10 0.25
CA GLU A 409 -13.08 23.44 0.81
C GLU A 409 -14.20 23.45 1.84
N SER A 410 -15.28 22.69 1.56
CA SER A 410 -16.42 22.60 2.46
C SER A 410 -16.96 21.18 2.58
N PRO A 411 -17.21 20.69 3.82
CA PRO A 411 -17.88 19.40 4.05
C PRO A 411 -19.27 19.29 3.40
N SER A 412 -19.93 20.42 3.15
CA SER A 412 -21.22 20.46 2.44
C SER A 412 -21.12 19.97 1.00
N SER A 413 -19.95 20.05 0.35
CA SER A 413 -19.75 19.52 -0.99
C SER A 413 -19.98 18.00 -1.00
N LEU A 414 -19.36 17.26 -0.09
CA LEU A 414 -19.57 15.82 0.05
C LEU A 414 -21.01 15.50 0.47
N ALA A 415 -21.56 16.23 1.44
CA ALA A 415 -22.93 16.00 1.91
C ALA A 415 -23.94 16.14 0.77
N THR A 416 -23.80 17.18 -0.07
CA THR A 416 -24.64 17.42 -1.24
C THR A 416 -24.54 16.26 -2.26
N GLU A 417 -23.35 15.76 -2.54
CA GLU A 417 -23.18 14.64 -3.49
C GLU A 417 -23.77 13.34 -2.95
N ILE A 418 -23.65 13.08 -1.65
CA ILE A 418 -24.31 11.93 -1.00
C ILE A 418 -25.85 12.08 -1.08
N GLU A 419 -26.41 13.26 -0.78
CA GLU A 419 -27.86 13.49 -0.88
C GLU A 419 -28.40 13.31 -2.31
N LYS A 420 -27.67 13.82 -3.32
CA LYS A 420 -28.01 13.60 -4.72
C LYS A 420 -28.06 12.11 -5.05
N TRP A 421 -27.04 11.38 -4.61
CA TRP A 421 -26.96 9.95 -4.81
C TRP A 421 -28.08 9.18 -4.11
N GLU A 422 -28.43 9.53 -2.88
CA GLU A 422 -29.53 8.91 -2.15
C GLU A 422 -30.85 9.03 -2.90
N ARG A 423 -31.14 10.21 -3.46
CA ARG A 423 -32.35 10.45 -4.29
C ARG A 423 -32.36 9.58 -5.56
N ILE A 424 -31.20 9.42 -6.23
CA ILE A 424 -31.08 8.56 -7.41
C ILE A 424 -31.24 7.08 -7.03
N ALA A 425 -30.63 6.67 -5.94
CA ALA A 425 -30.67 5.27 -5.47
C ALA A 425 -32.09 4.84 -5.08
N GLU A 426 -32.91 5.75 -4.57
CA GLU A 426 -34.32 5.53 -4.26
C GLU A 426 -35.18 5.39 -5.54
N SER A 427 -34.79 6.01 -6.66
CA SER A 427 -35.49 5.91 -7.95
C SER A 427 -35.20 4.64 -8.77
N LYS A 428 -34.41 3.70 -8.26
CA LYS A 428 -33.99 2.43 -8.91
C LYS A 428 -33.20 2.57 -10.22
N THR A 429 -32.82 3.77 -10.64
CA THR A 429 -31.92 4.01 -11.79
C THR A 429 -30.50 4.20 -11.32
N ASN A 430 -29.84 3.11 -10.94
CA ASN A 430 -28.50 3.16 -10.34
C ASN A 430 -27.43 2.85 -11.38
N PRO A 431 -26.70 3.84 -11.95
CA PRO A 431 -25.57 3.56 -12.82
C PRO A 431 -24.40 2.99 -11.97
N LEU A 432 -24.08 1.74 -12.20
CA LEU A 432 -22.90 1.10 -11.64
C LEU A 432 -21.64 1.56 -12.38
N PRO A 433 -20.45 1.46 -11.76
CA PRO A 433 -19.18 1.67 -12.44
C PRO A 433 -19.12 0.80 -13.70
N THR A 434 -18.66 1.38 -14.81
CA THR A 434 -18.67 0.72 -16.12
C THR A 434 -17.32 0.08 -16.46
N ARG A 435 -16.24 0.63 -15.91
CA ARG A 435 -14.88 0.18 -16.17
C ARG A 435 -14.45 -0.92 -15.20
N ARG A 436 -13.86 -1.96 -15.73
CA ARG A 436 -13.15 -2.95 -14.92
C ARG A 436 -11.80 -2.36 -14.48
N PRO A 437 -11.51 -2.24 -13.18
CA PRO A 437 -10.20 -1.86 -12.70
C PRO A 437 -9.10 -2.83 -13.13
N THR A 438 -7.85 -2.35 -13.19
CA THR A 438 -6.67 -3.16 -13.50
C THR A 438 -6.53 -4.32 -12.51
N THR A 439 -6.21 -5.51 -13.01
CA THR A 439 -5.90 -6.68 -12.18
C THR A 439 -4.44 -6.68 -11.70
N TRP A 440 -4.11 -7.47 -10.66
CA TRP A 440 -2.73 -7.63 -10.23
C TRP A 440 -1.88 -8.35 -11.29
N GLU A 441 -2.49 -9.21 -12.10
CA GLU A 441 -1.82 -9.81 -13.25
C GLU A 441 -1.43 -8.73 -14.28
N GLU A 442 -2.36 -7.89 -14.69
CA GLU A 442 -2.12 -6.78 -15.61
C GLU A 442 -1.10 -5.78 -15.05
N SER A 443 -1.21 -5.44 -13.77
CA SER A 443 -0.29 -4.58 -13.04
C SER A 443 1.14 -5.12 -13.05
N SER A 444 1.32 -6.39 -12.70
CA SER A 444 2.65 -7.03 -12.69
C SER A 444 3.24 -7.14 -14.09
N ARG A 445 2.42 -7.38 -15.12
CA ARG A 445 2.87 -7.36 -16.53
C ARG A 445 3.37 -5.99 -16.97
N GLN A 446 2.65 -4.91 -16.64
CA GLN A 446 3.09 -3.53 -16.93
C GLN A 446 4.43 -3.21 -16.26
N LEU A 447 4.56 -3.56 -14.99
CA LEU A 447 5.78 -3.35 -14.20
C LEU A 447 6.99 -4.04 -14.84
N ILE A 448 6.86 -5.33 -15.14
CA ILE A 448 7.96 -6.11 -15.72
C ILE A 448 8.25 -5.70 -17.16
N SER A 449 7.25 -5.40 -17.98
CA SER A 449 7.49 -4.90 -19.35
C SER A 449 8.35 -3.64 -19.33
N SER A 450 8.08 -2.69 -18.43
CA SER A 450 8.90 -1.50 -18.23
C SER A 450 10.34 -1.83 -17.84
N CYS A 451 10.54 -2.83 -16.98
CA CYS A 451 11.87 -3.30 -16.58
C CYS A 451 12.64 -3.91 -17.76
N LEU A 452 11.98 -4.77 -18.55
CA LEU A 452 12.59 -5.45 -19.70
C LEU A 452 12.97 -4.48 -20.82
N GLU A 453 12.11 -3.50 -21.10
CA GLU A 453 12.39 -2.48 -22.09
C GLU A 453 13.64 -1.66 -21.72
N THR A 454 13.71 -1.19 -20.46
CA THR A 454 14.89 -0.44 -19.98
C THR A 454 16.16 -1.29 -19.97
N HIS A 455 16.06 -2.55 -19.51
CA HIS A 455 17.21 -3.48 -19.55
C HIS A 455 17.74 -3.63 -20.98
N ARG A 456 16.85 -3.81 -21.94
CA ARG A 456 17.20 -3.93 -23.37
C ARG A 456 17.86 -2.66 -23.91
N GLU A 457 17.32 -1.49 -23.62
CA GLU A 457 17.86 -0.21 -24.03
C GLU A 457 19.31 -0.03 -23.52
N LEU A 458 19.54 -0.35 -22.26
CA LEU A 458 20.86 -0.29 -21.63
C LEU A 458 21.85 -1.27 -22.24
N ARG A 459 21.43 -2.49 -22.54
CA ARG A 459 22.27 -3.51 -23.20
C ARG A 459 22.65 -3.06 -24.59
N ARG A 460 21.72 -2.56 -25.41
CA ARG A 460 21.98 -2.04 -26.75
C ARG A 460 22.98 -0.88 -26.71
N SER A 461 22.80 0.08 -25.80
CA SER A 461 23.72 1.21 -25.66
C SER A 461 25.15 0.78 -25.33
N LYS A 462 25.31 -0.25 -24.47
CA LYS A 462 26.63 -0.81 -24.13
C LYS A 462 27.29 -1.50 -25.33
N ILE A 463 26.55 -2.28 -26.12
CA ILE A 463 27.05 -2.97 -27.33
C ILE A 463 27.55 -1.93 -28.36
N VAL A 464 26.78 -0.89 -28.64
CA VAL A 464 27.15 0.19 -29.56
C VAL A 464 28.41 0.92 -29.06
N ALA A 465 28.50 1.22 -27.77
CA ALA A 465 29.69 1.87 -27.21
C ALA A 465 30.96 1.02 -27.35
N HIS A 466 30.87 -0.30 -27.19
CA HIS A 466 32.01 -1.21 -27.40
C HIS A 466 32.41 -1.34 -28.89
N SER A 467 31.43 -1.33 -29.79
CA SER A 467 31.70 -1.41 -31.24
C SER A 467 32.34 -0.13 -31.83
N HIS A 468 32.23 1.01 -31.15
CA HIS A 468 32.90 2.26 -31.53
C HIS A 468 34.28 2.44 -30.87
N ALA A 469 34.58 1.64 -29.85
CA ALA A 469 35.86 1.68 -29.12
C ALA A 469 36.86 0.60 -29.60
N ALA A 470 36.41 -0.36 -30.41
CA ALA A 470 37.23 -1.38 -31.10
C ALA A 470 37.50 -0.97 -32.54
#